data_b25f4f45d45f9b6f297f3123bc22a0ed
#
_entry.id   b25f4f45d45f9b6f297f3123bc22a0ed
#
_cell.length_a   1.000
_cell.length_b   1.000
_cell.length_c   1.000
_cell.angle_alpha   90.00
_cell.angle_beta   90.00
_cell.angle_gamma   90.00
#
_symmetry.space_group_name_H-M   'P 1'
#
loop_
_entity.id
_entity.type
_entity.pdbx_description
1 polymer ?
#
loop_
_entity_poly.entity_id
_entity_poly.type
_entity_poly.pdbx_seq_one_letter_code
_entity_poly.pdbx_strand_id
1 'polypeptide(L)'
;MKKVNKDNFKKTLSAFATGITVVATKYNSILYGKTINSFSSLSLSPPLILFSLDNQSSKLNIFKKSETITINILSKKQQIISNNFAKKNPDWKDIEYDSLKNGNPIIKNCVSNLDCKIIDKLKKGDHIIFICKVSQVMNNDKLKPLIYYNSKYF
;
A
#
# COMPACT_ATOMS: atom_id res chain seq x y z
N MET A 1 19.03 22.12 16.21
CA MET A 1 17.81 21.73 15.45
C MET A 1 17.42 22.85 14.50
N LYS A 2 16.82 22.53 13.32
CA LYS A 2 16.35 23.53 12.34
C LYS A 2 14.85 23.69 12.44
N LYS A 3 14.32 24.87 12.12
CA LYS A 3 12.86 25.10 12.01
C LYS A 3 12.29 24.20 10.91
N VAL A 4 11.09 23.61 11.16
CA VAL A 4 10.43 22.73 10.19
C VAL A 4 10.00 23.54 8.96
N ASN A 5 10.42 23.07 7.78
CA ASN A 5 9.86 23.43 6.49
C ASN A 5 9.66 22.16 5.66
N LYS A 6 8.98 22.24 4.52
CA LYS A 6 8.58 21.10 3.71
C LYS A 6 9.77 20.24 3.26
N ASP A 7 10.90 20.87 2.90
CA ASP A 7 12.04 20.15 2.33
C ASP A 7 12.86 19.44 3.42
N ASN A 8 13.14 20.12 4.54
CA ASN A 8 13.86 19.48 5.63
C ASN A 8 13.01 18.39 6.30
N PHE A 9 11.67 18.55 6.35
CA PHE A 9 10.77 17.52 6.86
C PHE A 9 10.78 16.28 5.97
N LYS A 10 10.62 16.44 4.65
CA LYS A 10 10.72 15.32 3.69
C LYS A 10 12.06 14.60 3.78
N LYS A 11 13.16 15.36 3.85
CA LYS A 11 14.51 14.79 4.01
C LYS A 11 14.62 13.98 5.30
N THR A 12 14.10 14.49 6.40
CA THR A 12 14.11 13.77 7.69
C THR A 12 13.30 12.48 7.61
N LEU A 13 12.08 12.53 7.04
CA LEU A 13 11.24 11.34 6.88
C LEU A 13 11.86 10.29 5.93
N SER A 14 12.62 10.72 4.90
CA SER A 14 13.28 9.80 3.98
C SER A 14 14.38 8.96 4.63
N ALA A 15 14.89 9.37 5.80
CA ALA A 15 15.85 8.60 6.59
C ALA A 15 15.23 7.40 7.31
N PHE A 16 13.89 7.31 7.37
CA PHE A 16 13.20 6.13 7.89
C PHE A 16 13.01 5.11 6.77
N ALA A 17 13.79 4.03 6.81
CA ALA A 17 13.67 2.94 5.83
C ALA A 17 12.33 2.23 5.99
N THR A 18 11.60 2.04 4.89
CA THR A 18 10.31 1.36 4.86
C THR A 18 10.33 0.19 3.87
N GLY A 19 9.43 -0.76 4.06
CA GLY A 19 9.01 -1.62 2.96
C GLY A 19 8.17 -0.83 1.94
N ILE A 20 7.92 -1.45 0.80
CA ILE A 20 6.99 -0.94 -0.22
C ILE A 20 5.84 -1.89 -0.38
N THR A 21 4.62 -1.34 -0.40
CA THR A 21 3.40 -2.11 -0.62
C THR A 21 2.58 -1.54 -1.77
N VAL A 22 1.78 -2.41 -2.39
CA VAL A 22 0.69 -1.99 -3.27
C VAL A 22 -0.62 -2.29 -2.56
N VAL A 23 -1.38 -1.24 -2.22
CA VAL A 23 -2.78 -1.41 -1.84
C VAL A 23 -3.61 -1.57 -3.10
N ALA A 24 -4.46 -2.61 -3.15
CA ALA A 24 -5.26 -2.90 -4.33
C ALA A 24 -6.70 -3.27 -3.98
N THR A 25 -7.61 -3.03 -4.92
CA THR A 25 -9.04 -3.36 -4.79
C THR A 25 -9.67 -3.57 -6.16
N LYS A 26 -10.78 -4.30 -6.19
CA LYS A 26 -11.69 -4.32 -7.34
C LYS A 26 -12.93 -3.50 -7.00
N TYR A 27 -13.19 -2.48 -7.79
CA TYR A 27 -14.38 -1.63 -7.62
C TYR A 27 -15.09 -1.46 -8.97
N ASN A 28 -16.40 -1.73 -9.03
CA ASN A 28 -17.20 -1.74 -10.27
C ASN A 28 -16.53 -2.55 -11.40
N SER A 29 -16.09 -3.78 -11.09
CA SER A 29 -15.42 -4.70 -12.01
C SER A 29 -14.05 -4.26 -12.54
N ILE A 30 -13.52 -3.12 -12.10
CA ILE A 30 -12.23 -2.58 -12.49
C ILE A 30 -11.22 -2.76 -11.34
N LEU A 31 -10.00 -3.16 -11.69
CA LEU A 31 -8.90 -3.29 -10.74
C LEU A 31 -8.19 -1.96 -10.54
N TYR A 32 -7.92 -1.63 -9.28
CA TYR A 32 -7.18 -0.44 -8.88
C TYR A 32 -6.02 -0.83 -7.98
N GLY A 33 -4.88 -0.17 -8.16
CA GLY A 33 -3.71 -0.33 -7.32
C GLY A 33 -3.03 1.01 -7.06
N LYS A 34 -2.37 1.14 -5.92
CA LYS A 34 -1.57 2.30 -5.55
C LYS A 34 -0.37 1.87 -4.71
N THR A 35 0.82 2.29 -5.14
CA THR A 35 2.04 2.10 -4.35
C THR A 35 2.04 3.04 -3.16
N ILE A 36 2.35 2.49 -2.01
CA ILE A 36 2.48 3.21 -0.75
C ILE A 36 3.69 2.70 0.05
N ASN A 37 4.21 3.55 0.93
CA ASN A 37 5.16 3.20 1.98
C ASN A 37 4.66 3.62 3.37
N SER A 38 3.41 4.05 3.45
CA SER A 38 2.74 4.50 4.69
C SER A 38 2.08 3.35 5.48
N PHE A 39 2.31 2.10 5.06
CA PHE A 39 1.78 0.91 5.73
C PHE A 39 2.42 0.70 7.10
N SER A 40 1.59 0.40 8.11
CA SER A 40 2.04 0.02 9.45
C SER A 40 1.07 -0.98 10.11
N SER A 41 1.61 -1.83 10.99
CA SER A 41 0.79 -2.59 11.94
C SER A 41 0.16 -1.64 12.96
N LEU A 42 -1.03 -1.97 13.46
CA LEU A 42 -1.75 -1.17 14.46
C LEU A 42 -2.11 -1.99 15.71
N SER A 43 -2.62 -3.21 15.54
CA SER A 43 -3.04 -4.07 16.65
C SER A 43 -2.91 -5.54 16.27
N LEU A 44 -2.63 -6.39 17.25
CA LEU A 44 -2.62 -7.83 17.09
C LEU A 44 -3.96 -8.47 17.48
N SER A 45 -4.68 -7.86 18.41
CA SER A 45 -5.99 -8.35 18.86
C SER A 45 -6.98 -7.20 19.06
N PRO A 46 -7.91 -6.97 18.12
CA PRO A 46 -8.05 -7.63 16.82
C PRO A 46 -6.87 -7.30 15.88
N PRO A 47 -6.62 -8.11 14.82
CA PRO A 47 -5.55 -7.87 13.87
C PRO A 47 -5.88 -6.66 12.99
N LEU A 48 -5.21 -5.53 13.23
CA LEU A 48 -5.41 -4.27 12.52
C LEU A 48 -4.11 -3.77 11.89
N ILE A 49 -4.27 -3.18 10.72
CA ILE A 49 -3.22 -2.41 10.03
C ILE A 49 -3.74 -1.02 9.69
N LEU A 50 -2.83 -0.11 9.40
CA LEU A 50 -3.17 1.18 8.82
C LEU A 50 -2.29 1.51 7.62
N PHE A 51 -2.82 2.37 6.75
CA PHE A 51 -2.06 3.08 5.73
C PHE A 51 -2.69 4.46 5.48
N SER A 52 -1.98 5.34 4.81
CA SER A 52 -2.51 6.65 4.45
C SER A 52 -2.35 6.95 2.96
N LEU A 53 -3.30 7.72 2.43
CA LEU A 53 -3.28 8.24 1.06
C LEU A 53 -3.43 9.76 1.08
N ASP A 54 -2.63 10.43 0.25
CA ASP A 54 -2.74 11.86 0.01
C ASP A 54 -4.12 12.23 -0.54
N ASN A 55 -4.69 13.33 -0.07
CA ASN A 55 -5.98 13.86 -0.54
C ASN A 55 -6.01 14.17 -2.05
N GLN A 56 -4.85 14.38 -2.66
CA GLN A 56 -4.71 14.60 -4.10
C GLN A 56 -4.49 13.31 -4.89
N SER A 57 -4.44 12.14 -4.22
CA SER A 57 -4.27 10.86 -4.91
C SER A 57 -5.43 10.60 -5.89
N SER A 58 -5.11 10.35 -7.16
CA SER A 58 -6.11 10.08 -8.21
C SER A 58 -7.00 8.86 -7.92
N LYS A 59 -6.58 7.97 -7.04
CA LYS A 59 -7.32 6.75 -6.66
C LYS A 59 -8.01 6.85 -5.30
N LEU A 60 -7.84 7.98 -4.57
CA LEU A 60 -8.40 8.14 -3.23
C LEU A 60 -9.90 7.85 -3.16
N ASN A 61 -10.69 8.39 -4.11
CA ASN A 61 -12.14 8.21 -4.09
C ASN A 61 -12.56 6.74 -4.28
N ILE A 62 -11.78 5.96 -5.01
CA ILE A 62 -12.02 4.52 -5.17
C ILE A 62 -11.82 3.81 -3.82
N PHE A 63 -10.67 4.02 -3.17
CA PHE A 63 -10.40 3.41 -1.87
C PHE A 63 -11.37 3.88 -0.77
N LYS A 64 -11.85 5.14 -0.84
CA LYS A 64 -12.90 5.62 0.08
C LYS A 64 -14.24 4.88 -0.08
N LYS A 65 -14.57 4.46 -1.29
CA LYS A 65 -15.81 3.74 -1.60
C LYS A 65 -15.67 2.22 -1.46
N SER A 66 -14.45 1.71 -1.45
CA SER A 66 -14.19 0.28 -1.27
C SER A 66 -14.45 -0.15 0.18
N GLU A 67 -14.98 -1.36 0.35
CA GLU A 67 -15.15 -2.00 1.66
C GLU A 67 -13.98 -2.92 1.99
N THR A 68 -13.40 -3.56 0.96
CA THR A 68 -12.30 -4.50 1.10
C THR A 68 -11.15 -4.13 0.18
N ILE A 69 -9.94 -4.47 0.60
CA ILE A 69 -8.70 -4.23 -0.12
C ILE A 69 -7.74 -5.39 0.08
N THR A 70 -6.71 -5.47 -0.74
CA THR A 70 -5.52 -6.25 -0.47
C THR A 70 -4.31 -5.34 -0.22
N ILE A 71 -3.43 -5.76 0.66
CA ILE A 71 -2.09 -5.21 0.84
C ILE A 71 -1.10 -6.22 0.28
N ASN A 72 -0.28 -5.80 -0.67
CA ASN A 72 0.72 -6.63 -1.33
C ASN A 72 2.10 -6.08 -0.99
N ILE A 73 2.83 -6.73 -0.08
CA ILE A 73 4.18 -6.34 0.35
C ILE A 73 5.16 -6.81 -0.71
N LEU A 74 5.72 -5.86 -1.47
CA LEU A 74 6.52 -6.17 -2.64
C LEU A 74 7.85 -6.80 -2.30
N SER A 75 8.26 -7.78 -3.11
CA SER A 75 9.60 -8.34 -3.08
C SER A 75 10.60 -7.45 -3.82
N LYS A 76 11.89 -7.62 -3.49
CA LYS A 76 13.02 -6.87 -4.08
C LYS A 76 13.01 -6.84 -5.62
N LYS A 77 12.51 -7.90 -6.27
CA LYS A 77 12.42 -7.99 -7.73
C LYS A 77 11.25 -7.21 -8.34
N GLN A 78 10.35 -6.65 -7.53
CA GLN A 78 9.13 -6.00 -7.96
C GLN A 78 9.19 -4.46 -8.00
N GLN A 79 10.38 -3.89 -8.15
CA GLN A 79 10.54 -2.44 -8.30
C GLN A 79 9.74 -1.88 -9.49
N ILE A 80 9.64 -2.62 -10.59
CA ILE A 80 8.87 -2.23 -11.77
C ILE A 80 7.38 -2.10 -11.41
N ILE A 81 6.84 -3.03 -10.62
CA ILE A 81 5.45 -3.00 -10.13
C ILE A 81 5.24 -1.78 -9.23
N SER A 82 6.18 -1.51 -8.32
CA SER A 82 6.15 -0.31 -7.48
C SER A 82 6.08 0.96 -8.31
N ASN A 83 6.95 1.09 -9.31
CA ASN A 83 6.98 2.26 -10.21
C ASN A 83 5.69 2.41 -11.01
N ASN A 84 5.10 1.29 -11.48
CA ASN A 84 3.84 1.32 -12.22
C ASN A 84 2.70 1.88 -11.37
N PHE A 85 2.47 1.32 -10.17
CA PHE A 85 1.38 1.77 -9.30
C PHE A 85 1.66 3.10 -8.57
N ALA A 86 2.86 3.66 -8.68
CA ALA A 86 3.16 5.02 -8.24
C ALA A 86 2.63 6.09 -9.23
N LYS A 87 2.45 5.74 -10.51
CA LYS A 87 1.95 6.66 -11.56
C LYS A 87 0.52 7.15 -11.26
N LYS A 88 0.12 8.22 -11.95
CA LYS A 88 -1.25 8.73 -11.94
C LYS A 88 -2.24 7.74 -12.57
N ASN A 89 -1.83 7.13 -13.68
CA ASN A 89 -2.61 6.14 -14.44
C ASN A 89 -1.80 4.83 -14.53
N PRO A 90 -1.83 3.99 -13.50
CA PRO A 90 -1.24 2.65 -13.54
C PRO A 90 -2.12 1.73 -14.37
N ASP A 91 -1.52 0.67 -14.92
CA ASP A 91 -2.23 -0.43 -15.58
C ASP A 91 -1.91 -1.77 -14.93
N TRP A 92 -2.68 -2.80 -15.30
CA TRP A 92 -2.55 -4.17 -14.80
C TRP A 92 -2.05 -5.13 -15.87
N LYS A 93 -1.71 -4.65 -17.08
CA LYS A 93 -1.46 -5.46 -18.27
C LYS A 93 -0.41 -6.55 -18.04
N ASP A 94 0.72 -6.19 -17.44
CA ASP A 94 1.85 -7.11 -17.23
C ASP A 94 2.03 -7.49 -15.75
N ILE A 95 0.96 -7.38 -14.97
CA ILE A 95 0.97 -7.71 -13.54
C ILE A 95 0.33 -9.07 -13.32
N GLU A 96 1.12 -10.05 -12.91
CA GLU A 96 0.61 -11.35 -12.51
C GLU A 96 -0.08 -11.26 -11.14
N TYR A 97 -1.32 -11.71 -11.08
CA TYR A 97 -2.11 -11.73 -9.84
C TYR A 97 -3.10 -12.90 -9.83
N ASP A 98 -3.52 -13.30 -8.65
CA ASP A 98 -4.69 -14.15 -8.42
C ASP A 98 -5.83 -13.29 -7.89
N SER A 99 -7.06 -13.75 -8.07
CA SER A 99 -8.25 -13.06 -7.54
C SER A 99 -8.79 -13.78 -6.31
N LEU A 100 -9.04 -13.03 -5.23
CA LEU A 100 -9.79 -13.51 -4.07
C LEU A 100 -11.28 -13.72 -4.42
N LYS A 101 -12.03 -14.39 -3.52
CA LYS A 101 -13.48 -14.57 -3.67
C LYS A 101 -14.24 -13.24 -3.81
N ASN A 102 -13.79 -12.19 -3.16
CA ASN A 102 -14.35 -10.83 -3.29
C ASN A 102 -13.89 -10.10 -4.57
N GLY A 103 -13.04 -10.75 -5.40
CA GLY A 103 -12.51 -10.22 -6.64
C GLY A 103 -11.29 -9.32 -6.50
N ASN A 104 -10.86 -9.02 -5.29
CA ASN A 104 -9.65 -8.22 -5.08
C ASN A 104 -8.40 -8.97 -5.56
N PRO A 105 -7.44 -8.27 -6.20
CA PRO A 105 -6.25 -8.91 -6.74
C PRO A 105 -5.19 -9.13 -5.65
N ILE A 106 -4.56 -10.30 -5.67
CA ILE A 106 -3.34 -10.63 -4.93
C ILE A 106 -2.19 -10.68 -5.93
N ILE A 107 -1.26 -9.75 -5.86
CA ILE A 107 -0.09 -9.71 -6.74
C ILE A 107 0.82 -10.89 -6.41
N LYS A 108 1.19 -11.67 -7.44
CA LYS A 108 2.08 -12.83 -7.27
C LYS A 108 3.50 -12.39 -6.93
N ASN A 109 4.27 -13.32 -6.37
CA ASN A 109 5.68 -13.12 -6.02
C ASN A 109 5.95 -11.95 -5.04
N CYS A 110 4.95 -11.58 -4.25
CA CYS A 110 5.11 -10.68 -3.09
C CYS A 110 5.71 -11.43 -1.90
N VAL A 111 6.35 -10.71 -0.99
CA VAL A 111 6.82 -11.26 0.30
C VAL A 111 5.63 -11.69 1.16
N SER A 112 4.58 -10.87 1.17
CA SER A 112 3.35 -11.19 1.88
C SER A 112 2.17 -10.49 1.22
N ASN A 113 0.98 -11.11 1.37
CA ASN A 113 -0.28 -10.54 0.95
C ASN A 113 -1.27 -10.60 2.11
N LEU A 114 -2.07 -9.55 2.28
CA LEU A 114 -3.12 -9.49 3.29
C LEU A 114 -4.45 -9.18 2.61
N ASP A 115 -5.50 -9.94 2.97
CA ASP A 115 -6.89 -9.56 2.66
C ASP A 115 -7.46 -8.78 3.84
N CYS A 116 -8.03 -7.61 3.56
CA CYS A 116 -8.41 -6.67 4.60
C CYS A 116 -9.79 -6.06 4.35
N LYS A 117 -10.55 -5.86 5.44
CA LYS A 117 -11.76 -5.04 5.45
C LYS A 117 -11.44 -3.66 6.01
N ILE A 118 -11.80 -2.59 5.30
CA ILE A 118 -11.69 -1.22 5.79
C ILE A 118 -12.75 -1.01 6.87
N ILE A 119 -12.32 -0.63 8.07
CA ILE A 119 -13.22 -0.43 9.23
C ILE A 119 -13.32 1.04 9.65
N ASP A 120 -12.32 1.87 9.29
CA ASP A 120 -12.35 3.29 9.60
C ASP A 120 -11.54 4.13 8.60
N LYS A 121 -11.89 5.42 8.48
CA LYS A 121 -11.27 6.38 7.55
C LYS A 121 -11.18 7.74 8.24
N LEU A 122 -9.97 8.17 8.60
CA LEU A 122 -9.72 9.38 9.36
C LEU A 122 -9.00 10.43 8.52
N LYS A 123 -9.60 11.60 8.32
CA LYS A 123 -8.91 12.72 7.67
C LYS A 123 -7.97 13.39 8.66
N LYS A 124 -6.68 13.45 8.32
CA LYS A 124 -5.64 14.12 9.10
C LYS A 124 -4.70 14.89 8.17
N GLY A 125 -4.63 16.21 8.35
CA GLY A 125 -3.83 17.06 7.47
C GLY A 125 -4.23 16.93 6.01
N ASP A 126 -3.23 16.68 5.16
CA ASP A 126 -3.37 16.46 3.71
C ASP A 126 -3.56 14.98 3.32
N HIS A 127 -3.80 14.08 4.30
CA HIS A 127 -3.98 12.64 4.09
C HIS A 127 -5.29 12.11 4.69
N ILE A 128 -5.70 10.94 4.18
CA ILE A 128 -6.69 10.06 4.82
C ILE A 128 -5.98 8.81 5.31
N ILE A 129 -6.13 8.52 6.59
CA ILE A 129 -5.70 7.27 7.21
C ILE A 129 -6.82 6.25 7.05
N PHE A 130 -6.49 5.07 6.56
CA PHE A 130 -7.38 3.91 6.48
C PHE A 130 -6.98 2.92 7.57
N ILE A 131 -7.92 2.54 8.41
CA ILE A 131 -7.75 1.46 9.39
C ILE A 131 -8.46 0.23 8.84
N CYS A 132 -7.75 -0.89 8.78
CA CYS A 132 -8.25 -2.12 8.18
C CYS A 132 -8.06 -3.31 9.12
N LYS A 133 -9.13 -4.13 9.21
CA LYS A 133 -9.06 -5.43 9.88
C LYS A 133 -8.56 -6.48 8.90
N VAL A 134 -7.53 -7.21 9.28
CA VAL A 134 -6.97 -8.30 8.48
C VAL A 134 -7.83 -9.54 8.62
N SER A 135 -8.23 -10.13 7.49
CA SER A 135 -9.05 -11.34 7.41
C SER A 135 -8.21 -12.58 7.11
N GLN A 136 -7.25 -12.46 6.20
CA GLN A 136 -6.38 -13.55 5.75
C GLN A 136 -5.00 -13.01 5.43
N VAL A 137 -4.01 -13.88 5.53
CA VAL A 137 -2.61 -13.58 5.20
C VAL A 137 -2.00 -14.71 4.40
N MET A 138 -1.05 -14.36 3.51
CA MET A 138 -0.19 -15.29 2.81
C MET A 138 1.24 -14.77 2.89
N ASN A 139 2.19 -15.63 3.27
CA ASN A 139 3.61 -15.29 3.42
C ASN A 139 4.47 -16.12 2.48
N ASN A 140 5.57 -15.54 2.03
CA ASN A 140 6.61 -16.20 1.26
C ASN A 140 7.99 -15.87 1.86
N ASP A 141 8.42 -16.67 2.81
CA ASP A 141 9.65 -16.46 3.58
C ASP A 141 10.94 -16.59 2.76
N LYS A 142 10.84 -17.08 1.50
CA LYS A 142 11.98 -17.21 0.58
C LYS A 142 12.32 -15.90 -0.13
N LEU A 143 11.44 -14.92 -0.10
CA LEU A 143 11.62 -13.64 -0.78
C LEU A 143 12.12 -12.56 0.17
N LYS A 144 12.96 -11.65 -0.35
CA LYS A 144 13.41 -10.47 0.37
C LYS A 144 12.53 -9.26 0.00
N PRO A 145 12.20 -8.36 0.95
CA PRO A 145 11.35 -7.21 0.67
C PRO A 145 12.05 -6.16 -0.18
N LEU A 146 11.25 -5.40 -0.93
CA LEU A 146 11.66 -4.17 -1.56
C LEU A 146 11.71 -3.07 -0.50
N ILE A 147 12.89 -2.50 -0.28
CA ILE A 147 13.11 -1.45 0.72
C ILE A 147 13.23 -0.10 0.04
N TYR A 148 12.68 0.93 0.67
CA TYR A 148 12.77 2.31 0.24
C TYR A 148 13.42 3.16 1.34
N TYR A 149 14.53 3.80 0.98
CA TYR A 149 15.32 4.62 1.90
C TYR A 149 16.00 5.74 1.13
N ASN A 150 16.01 6.97 1.69
CA ASN A 150 16.59 8.15 1.04
C ASN A 150 16.15 8.31 -0.44
N SER A 151 14.85 8.10 -0.71
CA SER A 151 14.26 8.20 -2.05
C SER A 151 14.82 7.21 -3.08
N LYS A 152 15.39 6.08 -2.63
CA LYS A 152 15.94 5.01 -3.47
C LYS A 152 15.41 3.65 -3.04
N TYR A 153 15.39 2.71 -3.99
CA TYR A 153 15.06 1.31 -3.74
C TYR A 153 16.30 0.46 -3.46
N PHE A 154 16.14 -0.57 -2.61
CA PHE A 154 17.19 -1.52 -2.24
C PHE A 154 16.70 -2.96 -2.24
#